data_34b5a81e1c0ca97205971f2f2b881c4d
#
_entry.id   34b5a81e1c0ca97205971f2f2b881c4d
#
_cell.length_a   1.000
_cell.length_b   1.000
_cell.length_c   1.000
_cell.angle_alpha   90.00
_cell.angle_beta   90.00
_cell.angle_gamma   90.00
#
_symmetry.space_group_name_H-M   'P 1'
#
loop_
_entity.id
_entity.type
_entity.pdbx_description
1 polymer ?
#
loop_
_entity_poly.entity_id
_entity_poly.type
_entity_poly.pdbx_seq_one_letter_code
_entity_poly.pdbx_strand_id
1 'polypeptide(L)'
;MTKRLLLVFFLLNTIFSAAAVAQGLPGYVVTLNGDTVRGFVAETDAQRIAFYKQPGAVPQYFRPGRIRAYGLGPQTVYTSRLARLRSGRDSLRFVRPLLLGPASLYSASSDSVKLLLHSPATDTLYELTAYNWNLLFNRHLRGCPDLDFSDVRILSQRFEARILQALVVRYNQCVRPDWKPVRPTTSTLQRRLTLTGGTIAYAAYAAPQLPAEAENRRDPGLTFGAELRLLHSSGWWISGGLALQHLRGGSKPFSIYTGSSVIMATRTETFDLRQVLLHGNLGRSFGQPGRFRPFIFTSAGLGTCFNSQTRTEVVYSAILPSSYQQADRSGQTVWQAALGAGGWLPLGPRYDLQFSMSYGQNIFLTSPTLRTHLLTVQTGLLLPAW
;
A
#
# COMPACT_ATOMS: atom_id res chain seq x y z
N MET A 1 -6.93 -26.47 20.83
CA MET A 1 -5.81 -25.65 20.34
C MET A 1 -6.22 -24.22 19.93
N THR A 2 -7.42 -24.00 19.42
CA THR A 2 -7.92 -22.69 18.94
C THR A 2 -7.99 -21.58 19.99
N LYS A 3 -8.39 -21.87 21.24
CA LYS A 3 -8.48 -20.86 22.30
C LYS A 3 -7.14 -20.24 22.71
N ARG A 4 -6.06 -21.06 22.72
CA ARG A 4 -4.70 -20.57 23.05
C ARG A 4 -4.11 -19.69 21.94
N LEU A 5 -4.43 -20.00 20.69
CA LEU A 5 -3.98 -19.19 19.54
C LEU A 5 -4.67 -17.81 19.51
N LEU A 6 -5.97 -17.78 19.82
CA LEU A 6 -6.74 -16.54 19.95
C LEU A 6 -6.22 -15.65 21.09
N LEU A 7 -5.84 -16.26 22.22
CA LEU A 7 -5.30 -15.52 23.36
C LEU A 7 -3.93 -14.90 23.05
N VAL A 8 -3.05 -15.64 22.35
CA VAL A 8 -1.76 -15.13 21.90
C VAL A 8 -1.94 -14.00 20.88
N PHE A 9 -2.91 -14.13 19.97
CA PHE A 9 -3.23 -13.09 18.99
C PHE A 9 -3.79 -11.82 19.66
N PHE A 10 -4.64 -11.97 20.69
CA PHE A 10 -5.16 -10.84 21.47
C PHE A 10 -4.05 -10.18 22.32
N LEU A 11 -3.19 -10.97 22.96
CA LEU A 11 -2.03 -10.46 23.72
C LEU A 11 -1.03 -9.73 22.81
N LEU A 12 -0.74 -10.27 21.62
CA LEU A 12 0.10 -9.55 20.63
C LEU A 12 -0.55 -8.23 20.22
N ASN A 13 -1.88 -8.19 19.97
CA ASN A 13 -2.56 -6.95 19.60
C ASN A 13 -2.56 -5.91 20.72
N THR A 14 -2.69 -6.30 21.98
CA THR A 14 -2.64 -5.37 23.12
C THR A 14 -1.24 -4.82 23.37
N ILE A 15 -0.19 -5.61 23.18
CA ILE A 15 1.20 -5.16 23.30
C ILE A 15 1.55 -4.17 22.17
N PHE A 16 1.08 -4.40 20.95
CA PHE A 16 1.31 -3.49 19.81
C PHE A 16 0.48 -2.20 19.86
N SER A 17 -0.67 -2.19 20.52
CA SER A 17 -1.52 -0.99 20.65
C SER A 17 -0.92 0.07 21.58
N ALA A 18 -0.12 -0.32 22.56
CA ALA A 18 0.47 0.59 23.54
C ALA A 18 1.65 1.44 23.00
N ALA A 19 2.24 1.08 21.84
CA ALA A 19 3.42 1.75 21.30
C ALA A 19 3.13 2.80 20.23
N ALA A 20 1.87 3.06 19.88
CA ALA A 20 1.49 4.00 18.83
C ALA A 20 1.35 5.45 19.33
N VAL A 21 2.29 5.95 20.10
CA VAL A 21 2.40 7.40 20.34
C VAL A 21 2.84 8.06 19.04
N ALA A 22 1.99 8.95 18.51
CA ALA A 22 2.18 9.64 17.24
C ALA A 22 3.41 10.56 17.25
N GLN A 23 4.56 10.02 16.89
CA GLN A 23 5.77 10.83 16.65
C GLN A 23 5.82 11.16 15.14
N GLY A 24 6.28 12.36 14.77
CA GLY A 24 6.30 12.85 13.39
C GLY A 24 7.09 12.01 12.38
N LEU A 25 7.02 12.40 11.12
CA LEU A 25 7.84 11.83 10.04
C LEU A 25 9.28 12.34 10.14
N PRO A 26 10.30 11.54 9.75
CA PRO A 26 11.64 12.05 9.59
C PRO A 26 11.62 13.28 8.69
N GLY A 27 12.23 14.38 9.14
CA GLY A 27 12.18 15.66 8.45
C GLY A 27 13.18 16.64 9.02
N TYR A 28 12.97 17.90 8.71
CA TYR A 28 13.81 18.99 9.20
C TYR A 28 13.01 20.28 9.30
N VAL A 29 13.51 21.20 10.10
CA VAL A 29 13.05 22.59 10.12
C VAL A 29 14.20 23.50 9.72
N VAL A 30 13.88 24.57 8.98
CA VAL A 30 14.83 25.66 8.64
C VAL A 30 14.47 26.85 9.49
N THR A 31 15.37 27.26 10.35
CA THR A 31 15.18 28.44 11.21
C THR A 31 15.13 29.73 10.40
N LEU A 32 14.78 30.84 11.02
CA LEU A 32 14.79 32.14 10.35
C LEU A 32 16.21 32.55 9.90
N ASN A 33 17.23 32.12 10.63
CA ASN A 33 18.65 32.38 10.32
C ASN A 33 19.16 31.52 9.15
N GLY A 34 18.36 30.51 8.67
CA GLY A 34 18.74 29.64 7.61
C GLY A 34 19.32 28.29 8.06
N ASP A 35 19.53 28.10 9.38
CA ASP A 35 20.06 26.85 9.90
C ASP A 35 19.05 25.71 9.73
N THR A 36 19.53 24.55 9.33
CA THR A 36 18.71 23.35 9.15
C THR A 36 18.89 22.40 10.31
N VAL A 37 17.82 22.17 11.07
CA VAL A 37 17.79 21.24 12.19
C VAL A 37 17.02 19.97 11.78
N ARG A 38 17.68 18.84 11.78
CA ARG A 38 17.08 17.52 11.43
C ARG A 38 16.40 16.92 12.66
N GLY A 39 15.30 16.19 12.43
CA GLY A 39 14.52 15.53 13.46
C GLY A 39 13.29 14.86 12.90
N PHE A 40 12.20 14.95 13.63
CA PHE A 40 10.89 14.41 13.22
C PHE A 40 9.87 15.55 13.23
N VAL A 41 9.05 15.60 12.18
CA VAL A 41 8.03 16.65 12.00
C VAL A 41 6.67 16.00 11.91
N ALA A 42 5.71 16.50 12.69
CA ALA A 42 4.29 16.14 12.58
C ALA A 42 3.48 17.41 12.31
N GLU A 43 2.63 17.34 11.28
CA GLU A 43 1.64 18.39 11.04
C GLU A 43 0.50 18.22 12.05
N THR A 44 0.29 19.23 12.91
CA THR A 44 -0.78 19.20 13.93
C THR A 44 -2.04 19.90 13.42
N ASP A 45 -1.86 21.01 12.73
CA ASP A 45 -2.93 21.75 12.07
C ASP A 45 -2.34 22.59 10.91
N ALA A 46 -3.21 23.32 10.19
CA ALA A 46 -2.83 24.11 9.03
C ALA A 46 -1.77 25.21 9.32
N GLN A 47 -1.58 25.57 10.57
CA GLN A 47 -0.72 26.68 10.99
C GLN A 47 0.31 26.28 12.03
N ARG A 48 0.42 24.98 12.36
CA ARG A 48 1.33 24.52 13.40
C ARG A 48 1.90 23.15 13.09
N ILE A 49 3.19 23.01 13.29
CA ILE A 49 3.88 21.73 13.26
C ILE A 49 4.47 21.41 14.63
N ALA A 50 4.55 20.14 14.96
CA ALA A 50 5.32 19.65 16.09
C ALA A 50 6.66 19.10 15.57
N PHE A 51 7.75 19.57 16.11
CA PHE A 51 9.10 19.13 15.82
C PHE A 51 9.69 18.37 17.01
N TYR A 52 10.23 17.19 16.76
CA TYR A 52 10.88 16.35 17.75
C TYR A 52 12.35 16.17 17.37
N LYS A 53 13.25 16.52 18.23
CA LYS A 53 14.69 16.37 17.96
C LYS A 53 15.12 14.90 17.90
N GLN A 54 14.45 14.07 18.69
CA GLN A 54 14.62 12.60 18.75
C GLN A 54 13.25 11.95 18.98
N PRO A 55 13.08 10.64 18.63
CA PRO A 55 11.88 9.90 18.97
C PRO A 55 11.65 9.91 20.50
N GLY A 56 10.44 10.25 20.94
CA GLY A 56 10.07 10.32 22.35
C GLY A 56 10.40 11.65 23.06
N ALA A 57 11.12 12.57 22.41
CA ALA A 57 11.38 13.88 22.98
C ALA A 57 10.09 14.73 23.07
N VAL A 58 10.09 15.71 23.98
CA VAL A 58 9.01 16.69 24.08
C VAL A 58 8.94 17.49 22.77
N PRO A 59 7.76 17.65 22.15
CA PRO A 59 7.62 18.39 20.91
C PRO A 59 7.83 19.88 21.10
N GLN A 60 8.58 20.48 20.20
CA GLN A 60 8.64 21.92 20.02
C GLN A 60 7.65 22.32 18.92
N TYR A 61 6.74 23.23 19.23
CA TYR A 61 5.73 23.68 18.27
C TYR A 61 6.18 24.93 17.52
N PHE A 62 6.11 24.87 16.18
CA PHE A 62 6.39 26.00 15.33
C PHE A 62 5.15 26.44 14.55
N ARG A 63 4.98 27.76 14.45
CA ARG A 63 3.99 28.41 13.58
C ARG A 63 4.70 29.03 12.37
N PRO A 64 3.99 29.29 11.26
CA PRO A 64 4.50 30.13 10.17
C PRO A 64 5.03 31.44 10.73
N GLY A 65 6.19 31.91 10.22
CA GLY A 65 6.88 33.10 10.74
C GLY A 65 7.86 32.85 11.89
N ARG A 66 7.81 31.70 12.57
CA ARG A 66 8.82 31.28 13.54
C ARG A 66 9.94 30.44 12.93
N ILE A 67 9.67 29.86 11.80
CA ILE A 67 10.63 29.12 10.96
C ILE A 67 10.42 29.52 9.50
N ARG A 68 11.49 29.44 8.70
CA ARG A 68 11.48 29.77 7.29
C ARG A 68 10.82 28.67 6.45
N ALA A 69 11.10 27.41 6.81
CA ALA A 69 10.61 26.24 6.08
C ALA A 69 10.66 24.99 6.97
N TYR A 70 9.96 23.95 6.56
CA TYR A 70 10.15 22.58 7.05
C TYR A 70 10.03 21.58 5.92
N GLY A 71 10.64 20.39 6.10
CA GLY A 71 10.57 19.30 5.16
C GLY A 71 10.03 18.03 5.82
N LEU A 72 9.17 17.30 5.09
CA LEU A 72 8.68 15.98 5.44
C LEU A 72 9.34 14.96 4.51
N GLY A 73 10.20 14.11 5.06
CA GLY A 73 11.02 13.22 4.25
C GLY A 73 12.01 13.97 3.36
N PRO A 74 12.56 13.30 2.32
CA PRO A 74 13.60 13.91 1.49
C PRO A 74 13.10 14.91 0.43
N GLN A 75 11.80 14.91 0.14
CA GLN A 75 11.30 15.58 -1.07
C GLN A 75 10.19 16.62 -0.85
N THR A 76 9.53 16.63 0.29
CA THR A 76 8.41 17.57 0.51
C THR A 76 8.85 18.74 1.37
N VAL A 77 8.94 19.90 0.75
CA VAL A 77 9.35 21.15 1.42
C VAL A 77 8.17 22.10 1.49
N TYR A 78 7.91 22.60 2.68
CA TYR A 78 6.95 23.66 2.95
C TYR A 78 7.70 24.92 3.35
N THR A 79 7.29 26.06 2.81
CA THR A 79 7.86 27.37 3.14
C THR A 79 6.82 28.24 3.83
N SER A 80 7.28 29.06 4.77
CA SER A 80 6.43 30.08 5.40
C SER A 80 6.27 31.26 4.45
N ARG A 81 5.05 31.57 4.02
CA ARG A 81 4.72 32.66 3.11
C ARG A 81 3.50 33.44 3.56
N LEU A 82 3.48 34.74 3.24
CA LEU A 82 2.30 35.57 3.45
C LEU A 82 1.25 35.25 2.39
N ALA A 83 0.05 34.96 2.83
CA ALA A 83 -1.10 34.67 1.98
C ALA A 83 -2.26 35.59 2.30
N ARG A 84 -2.83 36.19 1.25
CA ARG A 84 -4.07 36.97 1.33
C ARG A 84 -5.23 36.02 1.10
N LEU A 85 -6.01 35.81 2.13
CA LEU A 85 -7.16 34.94 2.14
C LEU A 85 -8.37 35.57 1.46
N ARG A 86 -9.34 34.75 1.07
CA ARG A 86 -10.62 35.22 0.54
C ARG A 86 -11.33 36.24 1.50
N SER A 87 -11.13 36.06 2.78
CA SER A 87 -11.66 36.98 3.80
C SER A 87 -11.04 38.39 3.78
N GLY A 88 -10.07 38.65 2.90
CA GLY A 88 -9.30 39.89 2.86
C GLY A 88 -8.20 39.96 3.92
N ARG A 89 -8.07 39.00 4.81
CA ARG A 89 -7.05 38.96 5.87
C ARG A 89 -5.75 38.37 5.34
N ASP A 90 -4.65 38.98 5.71
CA ASP A 90 -3.31 38.47 5.48
C ASP A 90 -2.93 37.49 6.59
N SER A 91 -2.41 36.33 6.24
CA SER A 91 -2.02 35.26 7.16
C SER A 91 -0.74 34.59 6.70
N LEU A 92 0.23 34.44 7.58
CA LEU A 92 1.40 33.57 7.31
C LEU A 92 0.97 32.09 7.33
N ARG A 93 1.36 31.37 6.28
CA ARG A 93 1.01 29.95 6.13
C ARG A 93 2.18 29.12 5.66
N PHE A 94 2.17 27.85 6.04
CA PHE A 94 3.05 26.86 5.43
C PHE A 94 2.45 26.44 4.09
N VAL A 95 3.21 26.64 3.03
CA VAL A 95 2.78 26.34 1.66
C VAL A 95 3.81 25.50 0.94
N ARG A 96 3.32 24.57 0.14
CA ARG A 96 4.14 23.70 -0.71
C ARG A 96 4.02 24.15 -2.15
N PRO A 97 5.13 24.36 -2.86
CA PRO A 97 5.09 24.67 -4.28
C PRO A 97 4.52 23.49 -5.09
N LEU A 98 3.58 23.77 -5.99
CA LEU A 98 3.07 22.84 -7.00
C LEU A 98 3.69 23.10 -8.36
N LEU A 99 3.97 24.37 -8.64
CA LEU A 99 4.60 24.86 -9.85
C LEU A 99 5.38 26.13 -9.52
N LEU A 100 6.64 26.20 -9.91
CA LEU A 100 7.50 27.36 -9.75
C LEU A 100 7.81 28.00 -11.10
N GLY A 101 7.69 29.32 -11.19
CA GLY A 101 7.92 30.07 -12.40
C GLY A 101 7.68 31.56 -12.22
N PRO A 102 7.62 32.34 -13.30
CA PRO A 102 7.18 33.74 -13.25
C PRO A 102 5.91 33.91 -12.45
N ALA A 103 4.85 33.17 -12.78
CA ALA A 103 3.74 32.89 -11.87
C ALA A 103 3.93 31.53 -11.25
N SER A 104 3.66 31.38 -9.97
CA SER A 104 3.82 30.13 -9.25
C SER A 104 2.53 29.72 -8.56
N LEU A 105 2.32 28.41 -8.44
CA LEU A 105 1.16 27.84 -7.76
C LEU A 105 1.61 27.04 -6.54
N TYR A 106 0.90 27.21 -5.44
CA TYR A 106 1.19 26.56 -4.17
C TYR A 106 -0.06 25.85 -3.65
N SER A 107 0.15 24.84 -2.80
CA SER A 107 -0.89 24.25 -1.95
C SER A 107 -0.59 24.55 -0.49
N ALA A 108 -1.62 24.84 0.30
CA ALA A 108 -1.49 24.90 1.75
C ALA A 108 -1.56 23.49 2.35
N SER A 109 -0.90 23.29 3.50
CA SER A 109 -0.99 22.08 4.28
C SER A 109 -2.34 22.03 5.00
N SER A 110 -3.02 20.89 4.92
CA SER A 110 -4.16 20.45 5.76
C SER A 110 -5.33 21.42 6.03
N ASP A 111 -5.54 22.47 5.21
CA ASP A 111 -6.57 23.49 5.45
C ASP A 111 -7.68 23.51 4.37
N SER A 112 -8.75 24.23 4.65
CA SER A 112 -9.78 24.59 3.66
C SER A 112 -9.22 25.35 2.46
N VAL A 113 -8.08 26.03 2.63
CA VAL A 113 -7.31 26.72 1.58
C VAL A 113 -6.52 25.71 0.76
N LYS A 114 -7.01 25.36 -0.41
CA LYS A 114 -6.37 24.31 -1.23
C LYS A 114 -5.27 24.82 -2.13
N LEU A 115 -5.45 25.98 -2.76
CA LEU A 115 -4.55 26.53 -3.77
C LEU A 115 -4.29 28.00 -3.56
N LEU A 116 -3.06 28.42 -3.87
CA LEU A 116 -2.59 29.79 -3.74
C LEU A 116 -1.78 30.17 -4.99
N LEU A 117 -2.05 31.34 -5.55
CA LEU A 117 -1.35 31.93 -6.68
C LEU A 117 -0.31 32.92 -6.17
N HIS A 118 0.93 32.79 -6.65
CA HIS A 118 1.97 33.83 -6.57
C HIS A 118 2.02 34.58 -7.91
N SER A 119 1.82 35.87 -7.85
CA SER A 119 1.94 36.76 -9.00
C SER A 119 3.39 37.25 -9.13
N PRO A 120 3.91 37.44 -10.35
CA PRO A 120 5.23 38.04 -10.56
C PRO A 120 5.33 39.48 -10.04
N ALA A 121 4.20 40.17 -9.84
CA ALA A 121 4.15 41.57 -9.41
C ALA A 121 4.17 41.76 -7.89
N THR A 122 3.97 40.70 -7.09
CA THR A 122 3.85 40.82 -5.62
C THR A 122 4.43 39.59 -4.93
N ASP A 123 4.98 39.76 -3.71
CA ASP A 123 5.43 38.65 -2.86
C ASP A 123 4.30 37.96 -2.11
N THR A 124 3.08 38.46 -2.25
CA THR A 124 1.91 37.89 -1.58
C THR A 124 1.28 36.80 -2.37
N LEU A 125 0.92 35.70 -1.70
CA LEU A 125 0.12 34.63 -2.28
C LEU A 125 -1.36 34.97 -2.19
N TYR A 126 -2.13 34.65 -3.23
CA TYR A 126 -3.58 34.89 -3.25
C TYR A 126 -4.33 33.57 -3.20
N GLU A 127 -5.27 33.45 -2.28
CA GLU A 127 -6.12 32.25 -2.16
C GLU A 127 -7.03 32.11 -3.38
N LEU A 128 -6.90 30.97 -4.06
CA LEU A 128 -7.76 30.56 -5.17
C LEU A 128 -8.92 29.70 -4.65
N THR A 129 -10.11 30.06 -5.08
CA THR A 129 -11.35 29.32 -4.83
C THR A 129 -12.10 29.11 -6.15
N ALA A 130 -13.09 28.22 -6.16
CA ALA A 130 -13.96 28.01 -7.34
C ALA A 130 -14.64 29.30 -7.82
N TYR A 131 -14.80 30.30 -6.95
CA TYR A 131 -15.54 31.54 -7.25
C TYR A 131 -14.63 32.72 -7.65
N ASN A 132 -13.31 32.68 -7.39
CA ASN A 132 -12.46 33.85 -7.61
C ASN A 132 -11.21 33.59 -8.46
N TRP A 133 -10.93 32.33 -8.84
CA TRP A 133 -9.67 31.99 -9.51
C TRP A 133 -9.50 32.72 -10.85
N ASN A 134 -10.57 32.81 -11.64
CA ASN A 134 -10.58 33.49 -12.93
C ASN A 134 -10.33 34.99 -12.80
N LEU A 135 -10.99 35.62 -11.82
CA LEU A 135 -10.79 37.04 -11.51
C LEU A 135 -9.33 37.34 -11.10
N LEU A 136 -8.78 36.47 -10.23
CA LEU A 136 -7.40 36.62 -9.79
C LEU A 136 -6.40 36.36 -10.93
N PHE A 137 -6.66 35.39 -11.80
CA PHE A 137 -5.83 35.16 -12.98
C PHE A 137 -5.88 36.35 -13.93
N ASN A 138 -7.07 36.86 -14.24
CA ASN A 138 -7.23 38.04 -15.08
C ASN A 138 -6.54 39.28 -14.51
N ARG A 139 -6.60 39.43 -13.17
CA ARG A 139 -5.94 40.56 -12.49
C ARG A 139 -4.43 40.47 -12.42
N HIS A 140 -3.90 39.27 -12.16
CA HIS A 140 -2.50 39.06 -11.78
C HIS A 140 -1.65 38.41 -12.87
N LEU A 141 -2.25 37.73 -13.83
CA LEU A 141 -1.53 37.06 -14.93
C LEU A 141 -1.70 37.85 -16.25
N ARG A 142 -1.27 39.10 -16.21
CA ARG A 142 -1.28 39.98 -17.39
C ARG A 142 0.01 39.82 -18.19
N GLY A 143 -0.02 40.20 -19.45
CA GLY A 143 1.16 40.23 -20.31
C GLY A 143 1.30 39.03 -21.27
N CYS A 144 0.26 38.18 -21.33
CA CYS A 144 0.17 37.12 -22.35
C CYS A 144 -0.99 37.43 -23.28
N PRO A 145 -0.76 37.89 -24.52
CA PRO A 145 -1.82 38.23 -25.45
C PRO A 145 -2.64 37.02 -25.90
N ASP A 146 -2.04 35.84 -25.88
CA ASP A 146 -2.68 34.58 -26.33
C ASP A 146 -3.52 33.92 -25.23
N LEU A 147 -3.62 34.50 -24.05
CA LEU A 147 -4.30 33.92 -22.90
C LEU A 147 -5.27 34.93 -22.24
N ASP A 148 -6.47 34.99 -22.76
CA ASP A 148 -7.54 35.78 -22.17
C ASP A 148 -8.33 34.96 -21.16
N PHE A 149 -8.16 35.28 -19.87
CA PHE A 149 -8.87 34.62 -18.78
C PHE A 149 -10.35 35.02 -18.68
N SER A 150 -10.81 35.93 -19.52
CA SER A 150 -12.24 36.27 -19.68
C SER A 150 -12.92 35.41 -20.77
N ASP A 151 -12.17 34.63 -21.56
CA ASP A 151 -12.72 33.72 -22.55
C ASP A 151 -13.64 32.67 -21.88
N VAL A 152 -14.83 32.52 -22.43
CA VAL A 152 -15.84 31.55 -21.97
C VAL A 152 -15.31 30.13 -21.90
N ARG A 153 -14.40 29.74 -22.80
CA ARG A 153 -13.74 28.43 -22.80
C ARG A 153 -12.87 28.21 -21.57
N ILE A 154 -12.24 29.27 -21.05
CA ILE A 154 -11.45 29.22 -19.83
C ILE A 154 -12.37 29.31 -18.60
N LEU A 155 -13.36 30.18 -18.63
CA LEU A 155 -14.34 30.35 -17.56
C LEU A 155 -15.16 29.09 -17.26
N SER A 156 -15.44 28.26 -18.29
CA SER A 156 -16.16 27.00 -18.13
C SER A 156 -15.32 25.85 -17.55
N GLN A 157 -14.03 26.06 -17.34
CA GLN A 157 -13.17 25.02 -16.78
C GLN A 157 -13.43 24.79 -15.29
N ARG A 158 -13.30 23.54 -14.87
CA ARG A 158 -13.47 23.17 -13.47
C ARG A 158 -12.33 23.68 -12.62
N PHE A 159 -12.67 24.04 -11.37
CA PHE A 159 -11.68 24.39 -10.37
C PHE A 159 -10.93 23.15 -9.86
N GLU A 160 -9.90 22.75 -10.59
CA GLU A 160 -9.06 21.61 -10.28
C GLU A 160 -7.58 22.02 -10.36
N ALA A 161 -6.78 21.53 -9.40
CA ALA A 161 -5.36 21.88 -9.32
C ALA A 161 -4.60 21.59 -10.62
N ARG A 162 -4.92 20.48 -11.31
CA ARG A 162 -4.31 20.09 -12.57
C ARG A 162 -4.61 21.08 -13.70
N ILE A 163 -5.85 21.54 -13.78
CA ILE A 163 -6.29 22.51 -14.79
C ILE A 163 -5.62 23.87 -14.55
N LEU A 164 -5.65 24.34 -13.31
CA LEU A 164 -5.03 25.60 -12.96
C LEU A 164 -3.51 25.58 -13.17
N GLN A 165 -2.85 24.44 -12.86
CA GLN A 165 -1.43 24.25 -13.20
C GLN A 165 -1.17 24.38 -14.70
N ALA A 166 -2.00 23.75 -15.54
CA ALA A 166 -1.86 23.82 -16.99
C ALA A 166 -2.00 25.27 -17.52
N LEU A 167 -2.94 26.04 -16.96
CA LEU A 167 -3.13 27.47 -17.30
C LEU A 167 -1.92 28.29 -16.89
N VAL A 168 -1.37 28.09 -15.69
CA VAL A 168 -0.18 28.80 -15.22
C VAL A 168 1.07 28.41 -16.02
N VAL A 169 1.20 27.15 -16.44
CA VAL A 169 2.28 26.72 -17.34
C VAL A 169 2.19 27.45 -18.67
N ARG A 170 1.00 27.50 -19.26
CA ARG A 170 0.77 28.20 -20.54
C ARG A 170 1.08 29.70 -20.43
N TYR A 171 0.65 30.34 -19.32
CA TYR A 171 0.99 31.72 -19.05
C TYR A 171 2.50 31.94 -18.94
N ASN A 172 3.21 31.13 -18.14
CA ASN A 172 4.63 31.26 -17.93
C ASN A 172 5.44 31.08 -19.23
N GLN A 173 5.03 30.13 -20.08
CA GLN A 173 5.64 29.91 -21.40
C GLN A 173 5.36 31.06 -22.36
N CYS A 174 4.20 31.70 -22.29
CA CYS A 174 3.87 32.86 -23.09
C CYS A 174 4.72 34.09 -22.69
N VAL A 175 4.83 34.36 -21.40
CA VAL A 175 5.61 35.50 -20.87
C VAL A 175 7.12 35.27 -21.00
N ARG A 176 7.55 34.01 -20.88
CA ARG A 176 8.95 33.61 -20.96
C ARG A 176 9.10 32.31 -21.77
N PRO A 177 9.27 32.39 -23.08
CA PRO A 177 9.27 31.21 -23.98
C PRO A 177 10.34 30.16 -23.66
N ASP A 178 11.49 30.57 -23.10
CA ASP A 178 12.57 29.70 -22.67
C ASP A 178 12.31 28.99 -21.32
N TRP A 179 11.25 29.39 -20.62
CA TRP A 179 10.93 28.79 -19.31
C TRP A 179 10.43 27.35 -19.45
N LYS A 180 11.01 26.49 -18.63
CA LYS A 180 10.59 25.09 -18.49
C LYS A 180 9.91 24.87 -17.15
N PRO A 181 8.81 24.14 -17.10
CA PRO A 181 8.07 23.92 -15.85
C PRO A 181 8.93 23.15 -14.84
N VAL A 182 9.28 23.83 -13.75
CA VAL A 182 9.89 23.20 -12.58
C VAL A 182 8.78 22.71 -11.69
N ARG A 183 8.52 21.41 -11.74
CA ARG A 183 7.60 20.74 -10.81
C ARG A 183 8.45 20.19 -9.67
N PRO A 184 8.21 20.64 -8.42
CA PRO A 184 8.85 20.00 -7.29
C PRO A 184 8.50 18.51 -7.30
N THR A 185 9.51 17.68 -7.22
CA THR A 185 9.33 16.22 -7.31
C THR A 185 8.62 15.72 -6.06
N THR A 186 7.30 15.78 -6.06
CA THR A 186 6.49 15.10 -5.06
C THR A 186 6.07 13.77 -5.65
N SER A 187 6.95 12.78 -5.61
CA SER A 187 6.56 11.43 -5.93
C SER A 187 5.61 10.95 -4.83
N THR A 188 4.30 11.02 -5.11
CA THR A 188 3.27 10.43 -4.27
C THR A 188 3.32 8.90 -4.32
N LEU A 189 4.02 8.36 -5.31
CA LEU A 189 4.19 6.94 -5.58
C LEU A 189 5.65 6.53 -5.29
N GLN A 190 5.81 5.65 -4.31
CA GLN A 190 7.09 4.99 -4.03
C GLN A 190 7.08 3.60 -4.65
N ARG A 191 8.13 3.28 -5.39
CA ARG A 191 8.36 1.93 -5.92
C ARG A 191 9.20 1.15 -4.92
N ARG A 192 8.84 -0.10 -4.66
CA ARG A 192 9.56 -1.00 -3.76
C ARG A 192 9.60 -2.40 -4.37
N LEU A 193 10.74 -3.06 -4.28
CA LEU A 193 10.83 -4.48 -4.54
C LEU A 193 10.67 -5.22 -3.21
N THR A 194 9.79 -6.22 -3.18
CA THR A 194 9.57 -7.04 -1.99
C THR A 194 9.98 -8.47 -2.30
N LEU A 195 10.87 -9.02 -1.50
CA LEU A 195 11.20 -10.45 -1.51
C LEU A 195 10.50 -11.08 -0.32
N THR A 196 9.72 -12.11 -0.53
CA THR A 196 8.95 -12.80 0.50
C THR A 196 9.33 -14.26 0.59
N GLY A 197 9.33 -14.80 1.80
CA GLY A 197 9.45 -16.21 2.08
C GLY A 197 8.54 -16.57 3.25
N GLY A 198 8.02 -17.78 3.27
CA GLY A 198 7.12 -18.16 4.35
C GLY A 198 6.70 -19.61 4.33
N THR A 199 5.84 -19.94 5.28
CA THR A 199 5.27 -21.25 5.43
C THR A 199 3.76 -21.22 5.20
N ILE A 200 3.24 -22.28 4.61
CA ILE A 200 1.82 -22.53 4.52
C ILE A 200 1.48 -23.43 5.70
N ALA A 201 0.93 -22.82 6.74
CA ALA A 201 0.70 -23.48 8.02
C ALA A 201 -0.49 -24.45 8.02
N TYR A 202 -1.40 -24.28 7.05
CA TYR A 202 -2.59 -25.09 6.92
C TYR A 202 -3.01 -25.18 5.46
N ALA A 203 -3.16 -26.42 4.98
CA ALA A 203 -3.81 -26.70 3.71
C ALA A 203 -4.93 -27.71 3.96
N ALA A 204 -6.17 -27.28 3.79
CA ALA A 204 -7.31 -28.17 3.79
C ALA A 204 -7.66 -28.53 2.36
N TYR A 205 -7.84 -29.81 2.12
CA TYR A 205 -8.24 -30.35 0.84
C TYR A 205 -9.74 -30.67 0.87
N ALA A 206 -10.48 -30.08 -0.05
CA ALA A 206 -11.89 -30.41 -0.23
C ALA A 206 -12.06 -31.04 -1.60
N ALA A 207 -12.39 -32.31 -1.64
CA ALA A 207 -12.84 -33.00 -2.84
C ALA A 207 -14.29 -33.48 -2.64
N PRO A 208 -15.12 -33.49 -3.68
CA PRO A 208 -16.53 -33.85 -3.54
C PRO A 208 -16.77 -35.27 -3.02
N GLN A 209 -15.76 -36.12 -3.13
CA GLN A 209 -15.81 -37.51 -2.72
C GLN A 209 -15.35 -37.75 -1.26
N LEU A 210 -14.88 -36.69 -0.58
CA LEU A 210 -14.50 -36.80 0.83
C LEU A 210 -15.77 -36.70 1.67
N PRO A 211 -16.05 -37.68 2.55
CA PRO A 211 -17.12 -37.52 3.52
C PRO A 211 -16.82 -36.36 4.47
N ALA A 212 -17.86 -35.74 4.99
CA ALA A 212 -17.73 -34.57 5.92
C ALA A 212 -16.89 -34.92 7.17
N GLU A 213 -16.78 -36.18 7.51
CA GLU A 213 -16.03 -36.73 8.64
C GLU A 213 -14.52 -36.90 8.35
N ALA A 214 -14.10 -36.81 7.10
CA ALA A 214 -12.68 -36.97 6.73
C ALA A 214 -11.86 -35.81 7.32
N GLU A 215 -11.06 -36.10 8.34
CA GLU A 215 -10.15 -35.12 8.91
C GLU A 215 -8.97 -34.81 7.98
N ASN A 216 -8.69 -33.55 7.81
CA ASN A 216 -7.55 -33.13 7.01
C ASN A 216 -6.21 -33.34 7.74
N ARG A 217 -5.26 -33.92 7.04
CA ARG A 217 -3.86 -33.98 7.43
C ARG A 217 -3.20 -32.63 7.12
N ARG A 218 -2.55 -32.02 8.12
CA ARG A 218 -1.94 -30.70 8.03
C ARG A 218 -0.44 -30.83 7.90
N ASP A 219 0.08 -30.81 6.69
CA ASP A 219 1.50 -30.77 6.45
C ASP A 219 1.95 -29.35 6.10
N PRO A 220 3.07 -28.87 6.64
CA PRO A 220 3.56 -27.54 6.33
C PRO A 220 4.05 -27.47 4.88
N GLY A 221 3.65 -26.42 4.18
CA GLY A 221 4.14 -26.06 2.86
C GLY A 221 5.11 -24.89 2.93
N LEU A 222 5.69 -24.55 1.78
CA LEU A 222 6.60 -23.43 1.63
C LEU A 222 6.09 -22.47 0.55
N THR A 223 6.39 -21.19 0.72
CA THR A 223 6.13 -20.16 -0.30
C THR A 223 7.30 -19.21 -0.38
N PHE A 224 7.66 -18.84 -1.61
CA PHE A 224 8.67 -17.83 -1.91
C PHE A 224 8.13 -16.92 -3.00
N GLY A 225 8.41 -15.62 -2.93
CA GLY A 225 7.90 -14.69 -3.91
C GLY A 225 8.76 -13.44 -4.07
N ALA A 226 8.57 -12.81 -5.23
CA ALA A 226 9.11 -11.48 -5.52
C ALA A 226 8.00 -10.61 -6.09
N GLU A 227 7.83 -9.41 -5.57
CA GLU A 227 6.77 -8.47 -5.95
C GLU A 227 7.34 -7.08 -6.19
N LEU A 228 6.87 -6.43 -7.25
CA LEU A 228 7.01 -4.99 -7.40
C LEU A 228 5.79 -4.31 -6.76
N ARG A 229 6.05 -3.40 -5.83
CA ARG A 229 5.02 -2.70 -5.07
C ARG A 229 5.06 -1.21 -5.32
N LEU A 230 3.89 -0.63 -5.57
CA LEU A 230 3.66 0.80 -5.70
C LEU A 230 2.90 1.27 -4.46
N LEU A 231 3.56 2.10 -3.63
CA LEU A 231 2.96 2.66 -2.42
C LEU A 231 2.59 4.12 -2.67
N HIS A 232 1.35 4.45 -2.40
CA HIS A 232 0.86 5.83 -2.43
C HIS A 232 0.99 6.48 -1.05
N SER A 233 1.23 7.78 -1.01
CA SER A 233 1.37 8.55 0.24
C SER A 233 0.15 8.49 1.18
N SER A 234 -1.04 8.19 0.64
CA SER A 234 -2.28 7.98 1.44
C SER A 234 -2.34 6.62 2.14
N GLY A 235 -1.32 5.78 2.01
CA GLY A 235 -1.27 4.44 2.59
C GLY A 235 -1.81 3.33 1.70
N TRP A 236 -2.46 3.63 0.57
CA TRP A 236 -2.85 2.63 -0.42
C TRP A 236 -1.63 2.09 -1.15
N TRP A 237 -1.66 0.82 -1.48
CA TRP A 237 -0.63 0.20 -2.28
C TRP A 237 -1.20 -0.91 -3.17
N ILE A 238 -0.54 -1.11 -4.30
CA ILE A 238 -0.78 -2.22 -5.22
C ILE A 238 0.55 -2.91 -5.48
N SER A 239 0.54 -4.22 -5.59
CA SER A 239 1.71 -4.98 -6.02
C SER A 239 1.34 -6.04 -7.05
N GLY A 240 2.34 -6.43 -7.84
CA GLY A 240 2.27 -7.56 -8.73
C GLY A 240 3.58 -8.34 -8.68
N GLY A 241 3.52 -9.64 -8.77
CA GLY A 241 4.70 -10.49 -8.63
C GLY A 241 4.48 -11.94 -8.94
N LEU A 242 5.54 -12.71 -8.74
CA LEU A 242 5.58 -14.14 -8.90
C LEU A 242 5.76 -14.81 -7.54
N ALA A 243 5.05 -15.91 -7.31
CA ALA A 243 5.23 -16.76 -6.15
C ALA A 243 5.40 -18.23 -6.58
N LEU A 244 6.33 -18.89 -5.92
CA LEU A 244 6.51 -20.33 -5.94
C LEU A 244 5.91 -20.89 -4.66
N GLN A 245 4.99 -21.84 -4.78
CA GLN A 245 4.36 -22.47 -3.64
C GLN A 245 4.51 -23.99 -3.72
N HIS A 246 4.83 -24.59 -2.60
CA HIS A 246 4.87 -26.03 -2.41
C HIS A 246 3.85 -26.40 -1.34
N LEU A 247 2.77 -27.03 -1.73
CA LEU A 247 1.64 -27.42 -0.89
C LEU A 247 1.70 -28.91 -0.63
N ARG A 248 1.60 -29.30 0.63
CA ARG A 248 1.48 -30.69 1.06
C ARG A 248 0.28 -30.86 1.96
N GLY A 249 -0.35 -32.02 1.88
CA GLY A 249 -1.46 -32.33 2.75
C GLY A 249 -2.21 -33.56 2.29
N GLY A 250 -3.41 -33.70 2.81
CA GLY A 250 -4.26 -34.84 2.47
C GLY A 250 -5.38 -35.04 3.48
N SER A 251 -6.00 -36.22 3.47
CA SER A 251 -6.91 -36.68 4.50
C SER A 251 -6.18 -37.58 5.49
N LYS A 252 -6.64 -37.59 6.74
CA LYS A 252 -6.39 -38.76 7.59
C LYS A 252 -7.11 -40.00 6.99
N PRO A 253 -6.68 -41.22 7.35
CA PRO A 253 -7.41 -42.43 6.95
C PRO A 253 -8.87 -42.37 7.40
N PHE A 254 -9.80 -42.66 6.50
CA PHE A 254 -11.22 -42.70 6.79
C PHE A 254 -11.86 -43.95 6.18
N SER A 255 -12.88 -44.48 6.83
CA SER A 255 -13.58 -45.68 6.39
C SER A 255 -14.54 -45.37 5.25
N ILE A 256 -14.53 -46.23 4.25
CA ILE A 256 -15.50 -46.23 3.13
C ILE A 256 -16.17 -47.57 3.03
N TYR A 257 -17.43 -47.59 2.59
CA TYR A 257 -18.18 -48.77 2.30
C TYR A 257 -18.19 -48.99 0.77
N THR A 258 -17.77 -50.15 0.32
CA THR A 258 -17.70 -50.46 -1.10
C THR A 258 -18.77 -51.52 -1.45
N GLY A 259 -19.81 -51.09 -2.18
CA GLY A 259 -20.82 -51.96 -2.74
C GLY A 259 -21.86 -52.51 -1.77
N SER A 260 -22.62 -53.50 -2.21
CA SER A 260 -23.71 -54.14 -1.45
C SER A 260 -23.25 -55.14 -0.37
N SER A 261 -21.99 -55.51 -0.37
CA SER A 261 -21.34 -56.30 0.68
C SER A 261 -20.53 -55.35 1.59
N VAL A 262 -20.67 -55.57 2.87
CA VAL A 262 -20.04 -54.76 3.93
C VAL A 262 -18.52 -54.97 3.94
N ILE A 263 -17.83 -54.54 2.88
CA ILE A 263 -16.37 -54.51 2.86
C ILE A 263 -15.95 -53.14 3.37
N MET A 264 -15.43 -53.12 4.57
CA MET A 264 -14.80 -51.91 5.11
C MET A 264 -13.44 -51.72 4.46
N ALA A 265 -13.22 -50.55 3.89
CA ALA A 265 -11.93 -50.17 3.38
C ALA A 265 -11.51 -48.82 4.02
N THR A 266 -10.22 -48.63 4.21
CA THR A 266 -9.65 -47.39 4.67
C THR A 266 -9.08 -46.63 3.48
N ARG A 267 -9.55 -45.41 3.25
CA ARG A 267 -9.07 -44.57 2.18
C ARG A 267 -8.21 -43.44 2.77
N THR A 268 -7.08 -43.20 2.15
CA THR A 268 -6.18 -42.08 2.47
C THR A 268 -5.90 -41.32 1.17
N GLU A 269 -6.05 -40.01 1.23
CA GLU A 269 -5.69 -39.15 0.10
C GLU A 269 -4.52 -38.24 0.52
N THR A 270 -3.52 -38.12 -0.34
CA THR A 270 -2.40 -37.19 -0.14
C THR A 270 -2.16 -36.39 -1.41
N PHE A 271 -1.67 -35.17 -1.24
CA PHE A 271 -1.26 -34.35 -2.36
C PHE A 271 0.10 -33.70 -2.08
N ASP A 272 0.88 -33.59 -3.15
CA ASP A 272 2.13 -32.81 -3.23
C ASP A 272 2.01 -31.93 -4.47
N LEU A 273 1.75 -30.64 -4.27
CA LEU A 273 1.47 -29.68 -5.34
C LEU A 273 2.52 -28.59 -5.34
N ARG A 274 3.20 -28.44 -6.47
CA ARG A 274 4.14 -27.34 -6.72
C ARG A 274 3.53 -26.43 -7.76
N GLN A 275 3.46 -25.14 -7.45
CA GLN A 275 2.82 -24.18 -8.34
C GLN A 275 3.59 -22.89 -8.46
N VAL A 276 3.54 -22.29 -9.66
CA VAL A 276 3.97 -20.92 -9.94
C VAL A 276 2.73 -20.08 -10.07
N LEU A 277 2.68 -18.96 -9.36
CA LEU A 277 1.57 -18.03 -9.39
C LEU A 277 2.06 -16.65 -9.84
N LEU A 278 1.41 -16.07 -10.83
CA LEU A 278 1.40 -14.64 -11.05
C LEU A 278 0.29 -14.05 -10.17
N HIS A 279 0.63 -13.16 -9.25
CA HIS A 279 -0.35 -12.62 -8.32
C HIS A 279 -0.30 -11.09 -8.25
N GLY A 280 -1.44 -10.51 -7.92
CA GLY A 280 -1.59 -9.10 -7.62
C GLY A 280 -2.20 -8.91 -6.25
N ASN A 281 -1.74 -7.88 -5.54
CA ASN A 281 -2.26 -7.51 -4.23
C ASN A 281 -2.72 -6.05 -4.26
N LEU A 282 -3.82 -5.77 -3.59
CA LEU A 282 -4.30 -4.44 -3.28
C LEU A 282 -4.43 -4.32 -1.77
N GLY A 283 -3.84 -3.30 -1.19
CA GLY A 283 -3.85 -3.15 0.25
C GLY A 283 -3.82 -1.72 0.74
N ARG A 284 -4.04 -1.58 2.03
CA ARG A 284 -3.96 -0.30 2.72
C ARG A 284 -3.16 -0.46 3.99
N SER A 285 -2.17 0.40 4.15
CA SER A 285 -1.38 0.52 5.38
C SER A 285 -1.88 1.69 6.23
N PHE A 286 -1.72 1.54 7.52
CA PHE A 286 -2.11 2.52 8.52
C PHE A 286 -0.86 2.96 9.29
N GLY A 287 -0.87 4.20 9.77
CA GLY A 287 0.26 4.76 10.50
C GLY A 287 1.25 5.52 9.61
N GLN A 288 2.35 5.94 10.22
CA GLN A 288 3.31 6.83 9.59
C GLN A 288 4.56 6.09 9.10
N PRO A 289 5.20 6.54 7.99
CA PRO A 289 6.51 6.03 7.58
C PRO A 289 7.55 6.16 8.69
N GLY A 290 8.47 5.18 8.76
CA GLY A 290 9.51 5.16 9.80
C GLY A 290 9.09 4.49 11.12
N ARG A 291 7.89 3.93 11.19
CA ARG A 291 7.35 3.17 12.31
C ARG A 291 6.73 1.87 11.86
N PHE A 292 6.36 1.03 12.81
CA PHE A 292 5.52 -0.12 12.52
C PHE A 292 4.22 0.34 11.87
N ARG A 293 3.93 -0.20 10.68
CA ARG A 293 2.74 0.13 9.90
C ARG A 293 1.92 -1.13 9.67
N PRO A 294 0.83 -1.32 10.41
CA PRO A 294 -0.09 -2.40 10.12
C PRO A 294 -0.74 -2.18 8.75
N PHE A 295 -1.07 -3.27 8.07
CA PHE A 295 -1.79 -3.23 6.80
C PHE A 295 -2.75 -4.40 6.67
N ILE A 296 -3.75 -4.20 5.80
CA ILE A 296 -4.66 -5.23 5.32
C ILE A 296 -4.55 -5.31 3.81
N PHE A 297 -4.79 -6.48 3.23
CA PHE A 297 -4.73 -6.65 1.78
C PHE A 297 -5.64 -7.75 1.29
N THR A 298 -6.00 -7.66 0.01
CA THR A 298 -6.58 -8.73 -0.78
C THR A 298 -5.61 -9.13 -1.87
N SER A 299 -5.60 -10.39 -2.21
CA SER A 299 -4.74 -10.98 -3.25
C SER A 299 -5.56 -11.79 -4.23
N ALA A 300 -5.21 -11.69 -5.50
CA ALA A 300 -5.70 -12.57 -6.54
C ALA A 300 -4.51 -13.06 -7.37
N GLY A 301 -4.54 -14.31 -7.79
CA GLY A 301 -3.45 -14.92 -8.57
C GLY A 301 -3.95 -15.95 -9.54
N LEU A 302 -3.19 -16.11 -10.62
CA LEU A 302 -3.36 -17.15 -11.62
C LEU A 302 -2.02 -17.88 -11.80
N GLY A 303 -2.06 -19.17 -11.88
CA GLY A 303 -0.83 -19.95 -12.01
C GLY A 303 -1.03 -21.32 -12.57
N THR A 304 0.03 -22.10 -12.55
CA THR A 304 0.05 -23.48 -13.04
C THR A 304 0.81 -24.38 -12.08
N CYS A 305 0.35 -25.61 -11.99
CA CYS A 305 1.05 -26.67 -11.27
C CYS A 305 2.14 -27.29 -12.14
N PHE A 306 3.25 -27.64 -11.52
CA PHE A 306 4.34 -28.38 -12.16
C PHE A 306 4.83 -29.46 -11.19
N ASN A 307 5.21 -30.63 -11.72
CA ASN A 307 5.68 -31.76 -10.91
C ASN A 307 4.79 -32.00 -9.68
N SER A 308 3.49 -32.15 -9.94
CA SER A 308 2.44 -32.15 -8.91
C SER A 308 1.65 -33.44 -8.98
N GLN A 309 1.42 -34.06 -7.83
CA GLN A 309 0.79 -35.39 -7.75
C GLN A 309 -0.28 -35.42 -6.66
N THR A 310 -1.34 -36.17 -6.94
CA THR A 310 -2.30 -36.61 -5.92
C THR A 310 -2.27 -38.12 -5.85
N ARG A 311 -2.29 -38.68 -4.65
CA ARG A 311 -2.24 -40.09 -4.38
C ARG A 311 -3.43 -40.51 -3.54
N THR A 312 -4.17 -41.49 -4.03
CA THR A 312 -5.26 -42.15 -3.29
C THR A 312 -4.84 -43.55 -2.99
N GLU A 313 -4.87 -43.95 -1.75
CA GLU A 313 -4.59 -45.30 -1.28
C GLU A 313 -5.84 -45.86 -0.60
N VAL A 314 -6.27 -47.03 -1.02
CA VAL A 314 -7.40 -47.77 -0.43
C VAL A 314 -6.91 -49.10 0.08
N VAL A 315 -6.99 -49.30 1.37
CA VAL A 315 -6.61 -50.55 2.05
C VAL A 315 -7.88 -51.23 2.49
N TYR A 316 -8.09 -52.46 1.95
CA TYR A 316 -9.25 -53.26 2.28
C TYR A 316 -9.00 -54.10 3.54
N SER A 317 -10.02 -54.27 4.38
CA SER A 317 -9.94 -54.98 5.68
C SER A 317 -9.83 -56.49 5.57
N ALA A 318 -10.09 -57.08 4.38
CA ALA A 318 -10.05 -58.53 4.18
C ALA A 318 -9.55 -58.85 2.76
N ILE A 319 -8.66 -59.86 2.64
CA ILE A 319 -8.25 -60.67 1.48
C ILE A 319 -8.00 -59.95 0.13
N LEU A 320 -8.50 -58.70 -0.07
CA LEU A 320 -8.30 -57.96 -1.30
C LEU A 320 -6.98 -57.12 -1.23
N PRO A 321 -6.24 -57.09 -2.34
CA PRO A 321 -5.03 -56.28 -2.38
C PRO A 321 -5.38 -54.79 -2.27
N SER A 322 -4.55 -54.02 -1.55
CA SER A 322 -4.67 -52.59 -1.49
C SER A 322 -4.61 -51.99 -2.90
N SER A 323 -5.51 -51.06 -3.21
CA SER A 323 -5.47 -50.35 -4.47
C SER A 323 -4.75 -49.01 -4.29
N TYR A 324 -4.01 -48.64 -5.32
CA TYR A 324 -3.22 -47.41 -5.35
C TYR A 324 -3.51 -46.68 -6.67
N GLN A 325 -3.91 -45.43 -6.55
CA GLN A 325 -4.12 -44.54 -7.69
C GLN A 325 -3.28 -43.26 -7.50
N GLN A 326 -2.50 -42.97 -8.51
CA GLN A 326 -1.74 -41.72 -8.57
C GLN A 326 -2.22 -40.93 -9.79
N ALA A 327 -2.52 -39.66 -9.58
CA ALA A 327 -2.89 -38.74 -10.65
C ALA A 327 -1.87 -37.62 -10.74
N ASP A 328 -1.32 -37.43 -11.94
CA ASP A 328 -0.50 -36.29 -12.26
C ASP A 328 -1.39 -35.04 -12.35
N ARG A 329 -0.98 -34.00 -11.70
CA ARG A 329 -1.64 -32.68 -11.68
C ARG A 329 -0.81 -31.57 -12.36
N SER A 330 0.28 -31.96 -13.00
CA SER A 330 1.14 -31.00 -13.73
C SER A 330 0.35 -30.40 -14.91
N GLY A 331 0.58 -29.12 -15.17
CA GLY A 331 -0.13 -28.37 -16.21
C GLY A 331 -1.53 -27.87 -15.81
N GLN A 332 -2.03 -28.22 -14.63
CA GLN A 332 -3.32 -27.70 -14.18
C GLN A 332 -3.22 -26.20 -13.85
N THR A 333 -4.18 -25.44 -14.37
CA THR A 333 -4.31 -24.02 -14.06
C THR A 333 -4.99 -23.81 -12.71
N VAL A 334 -4.42 -22.95 -11.91
CA VAL A 334 -4.88 -22.64 -10.55
C VAL A 334 -5.24 -21.16 -10.46
N TRP A 335 -6.40 -20.87 -9.93
CA TRP A 335 -6.78 -19.53 -9.50
C TRP A 335 -6.73 -19.45 -7.98
N GLN A 336 -6.13 -18.37 -7.46
CA GLN A 336 -6.00 -18.10 -6.01
C GLN A 336 -6.67 -16.81 -5.65
N ALA A 337 -7.41 -16.79 -4.53
CA ALA A 337 -7.85 -15.58 -3.86
C ALA A 337 -7.50 -15.66 -2.38
N ALA A 338 -7.07 -14.55 -1.81
CA ALA A 338 -6.74 -14.48 -0.39
C ALA A 338 -7.05 -13.11 0.21
N LEU A 339 -7.30 -13.11 1.51
CA LEU A 339 -7.37 -11.93 2.36
C LEU A 339 -6.29 -12.06 3.44
N GLY A 340 -5.65 -10.95 3.75
CA GLY A 340 -4.58 -10.97 4.73
C GLY A 340 -4.40 -9.66 5.48
N ALA A 341 -3.61 -9.78 6.53
CA ALA A 341 -3.16 -8.66 7.34
C ALA A 341 -1.69 -8.84 7.70
N GLY A 342 -1.04 -7.75 8.03
CA GLY A 342 0.36 -7.79 8.41
C GLY A 342 0.88 -6.46 8.93
N GLY A 343 2.19 -6.32 8.94
CA GLY A 343 2.86 -5.09 9.33
C GLY A 343 4.22 -4.93 8.67
N TRP A 344 4.63 -3.70 8.50
CA TRP A 344 5.98 -3.32 8.11
C TRP A 344 6.71 -2.74 9.30
N LEU A 345 7.88 -3.28 9.58
CA LEU A 345 8.80 -2.81 10.62
C LEU A 345 10.01 -2.17 9.92
N PRO A 346 10.26 -0.87 10.11
CA PRO A 346 11.42 -0.23 9.50
C PRO A 346 12.71 -0.76 10.12
N LEU A 347 13.64 -1.24 9.28
CA LEU A 347 15.00 -1.65 9.67
C LEU A 347 16.03 -0.53 9.47
N GLY A 348 15.56 0.66 9.06
CA GLY A 348 16.39 1.81 8.78
C GLY A 348 15.74 2.70 7.71
N PRO A 349 16.48 3.67 7.16
CA PRO A 349 15.90 4.64 6.22
C PRO A 349 15.55 4.04 4.85
N ARG A 350 16.06 2.85 4.53
CA ARG A 350 15.95 2.24 3.19
C ARG A 350 15.20 0.92 3.15
N TYR A 351 15.09 0.20 4.27
CA TYR A 351 14.57 -1.17 4.32
C TYR A 351 13.42 -1.27 5.31
N ASP A 352 12.40 -2.02 4.94
CA ASP A 352 11.33 -2.42 5.85
C ASP A 352 11.23 -3.96 5.88
N LEU A 353 11.10 -4.53 7.07
CA LEU A 353 10.77 -5.93 7.25
C LEU A 353 9.25 -6.07 7.24
N GLN A 354 8.75 -7.00 6.44
CA GLN A 354 7.33 -7.33 6.36
C GLN A 354 7.02 -8.60 7.13
N PHE A 355 5.93 -8.60 7.86
CA PHE A 355 5.27 -9.79 8.37
C PHE A 355 3.83 -9.79 7.88
N SER A 356 3.35 -10.93 7.40
CA SER A 356 1.97 -11.05 6.96
C SER A 356 1.41 -12.44 7.21
N MET A 357 0.10 -12.48 7.44
CA MET A 357 -0.69 -13.69 7.51
C MET A 357 -1.87 -13.52 6.57
N SER A 358 -2.15 -14.54 5.77
CA SER A 358 -3.29 -14.54 4.87
C SER A 358 -4.03 -15.86 4.91
N TYR A 359 -5.34 -15.78 4.72
CA TYR A 359 -6.20 -16.92 4.47
C TYR A 359 -6.72 -16.83 3.04
N GLY A 360 -6.58 -17.92 2.30
CA GLY A 360 -6.95 -17.95 0.89
C GLY A 360 -7.47 -19.30 0.45
N GLN A 361 -7.90 -19.33 -0.81
CA GLN A 361 -8.39 -20.51 -1.48
C GLN A 361 -7.77 -20.63 -2.86
N ASN A 362 -7.30 -21.85 -3.20
CA ASN A 362 -6.95 -22.22 -4.57
C ASN A 362 -8.10 -23.02 -5.18
N ILE A 363 -8.44 -22.69 -6.41
CA ILE A 363 -9.42 -23.38 -7.24
C ILE A 363 -8.71 -23.86 -8.50
N PHE A 364 -8.78 -25.14 -8.77
CA PHE A 364 -8.20 -25.75 -9.98
C PHE A 364 -9.22 -25.65 -11.12
N LEU A 365 -8.90 -24.90 -12.17
CA LEU A 365 -9.86 -24.59 -13.25
C LEU A 365 -10.25 -25.83 -14.05
N THR A 366 -9.36 -26.80 -14.18
CA THR A 366 -9.63 -28.10 -14.83
C THR A 366 -10.38 -29.09 -13.94
N SER A 367 -10.42 -28.82 -12.63
CA SER A 367 -11.11 -29.65 -11.65
C SER A 367 -11.72 -28.74 -10.58
N PRO A 368 -12.80 -28.01 -10.90
CA PRO A 368 -13.33 -26.95 -10.02
C PRO A 368 -13.86 -27.46 -8.68
N THR A 369 -14.09 -28.78 -8.60
CA THR A 369 -14.44 -29.47 -7.36
C THR A 369 -13.25 -29.64 -6.41
N LEU A 370 -12.02 -29.50 -6.93
CA LEU A 370 -10.80 -29.56 -6.14
C LEU A 370 -10.50 -28.17 -5.61
N ARG A 371 -10.55 -28.01 -4.29
CA ARG A 371 -10.26 -26.75 -3.61
C ARG A 371 -9.27 -26.97 -2.48
N THR A 372 -8.33 -26.06 -2.33
CA THR A 372 -7.44 -26.06 -1.17
C THR A 372 -7.56 -24.75 -0.41
N HIS A 373 -7.75 -24.84 0.90
CA HIS A 373 -7.76 -23.68 1.79
C HIS A 373 -6.38 -23.51 2.40
N LEU A 374 -5.85 -22.31 2.38
CA LEU A 374 -4.48 -22.01 2.77
C LEU A 374 -4.47 -20.98 3.89
N LEU A 375 -3.76 -21.28 4.95
CA LEU A 375 -3.32 -20.27 5.92
C LEU A 375 -1.82 -20.06 5.72
N THR A 376 -1.43 -18.91 5.23
CA THR A 376 -0.04 -18.59 4.88
C THR A 376 0.53 -17.57 5.85
N VAL A 377 1.71 -17.84 6.38
CA VAL A 377 2.50 -16.91 7.18
C VAL A 377 3.76 -16.58 6.42
N GLN A 378 4.01 -15.31 6.17
CA GLN A 378 5.13 -14.83 5.37
C GLN A 378 5.92 -13.76 6.08
N THR A 379 7.23 -13.75 5.83
CA THR A 379 8.12 -12.65 6.10
C THR A 379 8.70 -12.14 4.79
N GLY A 380 9.03 -10.86 4.72
CA GLY A 380 9.58 -10.27 3.51
C GLY A 380 10.46 -9.08 3.81
N LEU A 381 11.32 -8.75 2.87
CA LEU A 381 12.18 -7.58 2.90
C LEU A 381 11.76 -6.63 1.78
N LEU A 382 11.37 -5.41 2.16
CA LEU A 382 11.11 -4.34 1.20
C LEU A 382 12.41 -3.60 0.92
N LEU A 383 12.85 -3.68 -0.31
CA LEU A 383 14.04 -3.03 -0.83
C LEU A 383 13.67 -1.68 -1.44
N PRO A 384 14.57 -0.66 -1.39
CA PRO A 384 14.36 0.58 -2.14
C PRO A 384 14.30 0.24 -3.64
N ALA A 385 13.33 0.81 -4.34
CA ALA A 385 13.36 0.77 -5.78
C ALA A 385 14.28 1.89 -6.28
N TRP A 386 14.91 1.62 -7.37
CA TRP A 386 15.68 2.52 -8.23
C TRP A 386 14.89 3.66 -8.83
#